data_5758d5b669eeedbce3f7716a20ba5287
#
_entry.id   5758d5b669eeedbce3f7716a20ba5287
#
_cell.length_a   1.000
_cell.length_b   1.000
_cell.length_c   1.000
_cell.angle_alpha   90.00
_cell.angle_beta   90.00
_cell.angle_gamma   90.00
#
_symmetry.space_group_name_H-M   'P 1'
#
loop_
_entity.id
_entity.type
_entity.pdbx_description
1 polymer ?
#
loop_
_entity_poly.entity_id
_entity_poly.type
_entity_poly.pdbx_seq_one_letter_code
_entity_poly.pdbx_strand_id
1 'polypeptide(L)'
;MTEPGLPSPIGLIAGGGQFPLLFAEAARARGRRVVAVAHVNETLPELEQQADVTCWVKLGQLGRIIKYFRQEGVGETVFAGTITKTRIFHDVLPDFKGLTLWNKIDIRLDDAILRAVAQTLEEEGIRVIASTCYLDHLFFPQGLLSRKKPSTAQMEDIRFGWSIARAVGRLDIGQCVVVRDRSVLAVEAGQSLLFDRTAMVRAADRAGIVVIGLCEDDQGTLHS
;
A
#
# COMPACT_ATOMS: atom_id res chain seq x y z
N MET A 1 8.62 -26.40 -29.47
CA MET A 1 7.96 -25.11 -29.21
C MET A 1 7.29 -25.27 -27.85
N THR A 2 7.94 -24.82 -26.81
CA THR A 2 7.38 -24.77 -25.47
C THR A 2 6.31 -23.66 -25.46
N GLU A 3 5.07 -24.02 -25.13
CA GLU A 3 4.02 -23.03 -24.87
C GLU A 3 4.54 -21.97 -23.90
N PRO A 4 4.23 -20.69 -24.11
CA PRO A 4 4.57 -19.68 -23.11
C PRO A 4 3.82 -20.06 -21.83
N GLY A 5 4.57 -20.53 -20.83
CA GLY A 5 4.00 -20.91 -19.53
C GLY A 5 3.17 -19.77 -18.98
N LEU A 6 2.01 -20.10 -18.43
CA LEU A 6 1.18 -19.14 -17.68
C LEU A 6 2.08 -18.37 -16.71
N PRO A 7 1.96 -17.04 -16.64
CA PRO A 7 2.77 -16.25 -15.73
C PRO A 7 2.63 -16.81 -14.30
N SER A 8 3.75 -16.95 -13.60
CA SER A 8 3.77 -17.49 -12.25
C SER A 8 2.75 -16.76 -11.35
N PRO A 9 2.08 -17.46 -10.44
CA PRO A 9 1.09 -16.84 -9.56
C PRO A 9 1.73 -15.74 -8.71
N ILE A 10 0.94 -14.72 -8.39
CA ILE A 10 1.34 -13.66 -7.46
C ILE A 10 0.71 -13.91 -6.09
N GLY A 11 1.53 -13.91 -5.04
CA GLY A 11 1.09 -13.95 -3.67
C GLY A 11 0.59 -12.59 -3.20
N LEU A 12 -0.47 -12.59 -2.42
CA LEU A 12 -1.01 -11.39 -1.77
C LEU A 12 -1.16 -11.66 -0.28
N ILE A 13 -0.32 -11.04 0.55
CA ILE A 13 -0.49 -11.02 2.00
C ILE A 13 -1.36 -9.82 2.34
N ALA A 14 -2.64 -10.11 2.63
CA ALA A 14 -3.69 -9.12 2.76
C ALA A 14 -3.96 -8.72 4.21
N GLY A 15 -3.84 -7.43 4.50
CA GLY A 15 -4.38 -6.79 5.69
C GLY A 15 -5.79 -6.24 5.47
N GLY A 16 -6.17 -5.24 6.26
CA GLY A 16 -7.45 -4.54 6.18
C GLY A 16 -7.51 -3.46 5.10
N GLY A 17 -8.74 -2.96 4.87
CA GLY A 17 -9.03 -1.89 3.93
C GLY A 17 -9.22 -2.37 2.48
N GLN A 18 -9.39 -1.41 1.57
CA GLN A 18 -9.70 -1.69 0.16
C GLN A 18 -8.47 -2.03 -0.69
N PHE A 19 -7.27 -1.71 -0.21
CA PHE A 19 -6.05 -1.87 -0.99
C PHE A 19 -5.78 -3.31 -1.46
N PRO A 20 -5.99 -4.36 -0.64
CA PRO A 20 -5.88 -5.75 -1.10
C PRO A 20 -6.84 -6.10 -2.24
N LEU A 21 -8.08 -5.58 -2.21
CA LEU A 21 -9.08 -5.83 -3.25
C LEU A 21 -8.65 -5.21 -4.57
N LEU A 22 -8.23 -3.94 -4.55
CA LEU A 22 -7.74 -3.21 -5.73
C LEU A 22 -6.50 -3.88 -6.33
N PHE A 23 -5.59 -4.37 -5.49
CA PHE A 23 -4.42 -5.12 -5.95
C PHE A 23 -4.82 -6.42 -6.66
N ALA A 24 -5.72 -7.20 -6.04
CA ALA A 24 -6.17 -8.47 -6.61
C ALA A 24 -6.86 -8.25 -7.97
N GLU A 25 -7.75 -7.28 -8.07
CA GLU A 25 -8.41 -6.90 -9.31
C GLU A 25 -7.40 -6.50 -10.39
N ALA A 26 -6.46 -5.61 -10.07
CA ALA A 26 -5.46 -5.13 -11.01
C ALA A 26 -4.48 -6.23 -11.48
N ALA A 27 -4.10 -7.14 -10.60
CA ALA A 27 -3.25 -8.28 -10.94
C ALA A 27 -3.98 -9.26 -11.88
N ARG A 28 -5.25 -9.57 -11.59
CA ARG A 28 -6.09 -10.42 -12.47
C ARG A 28 -6.35 -9.77 -13.82
N ALA A 29 -6.58 -8.46 -13.86
CA ALA A 29 -6.73 -7.74 -15.14
C ALA A 29 -5.49 -7.84 -16.03
N ARG A 30 -4.31 -8.12 -15.44
CA ARG A 30 -3.06 -8.40 -16.16
C ARG A 30 -2.78 -9.88 -16.38
N GLY A 31 -3.79 -10.73 -16.17
CA GLY A 31 -3.70 -12.19 -16.41
C GLY A 31 -2.88 -12.93 -15.33
N ARG A 32 -2.61 -12.30 -14.17
CA ARG A 32 -1.91 -12.98 -13.06
C ARG A 32 -2.92 -13.77 -12.22
N ARG A 33 -2.57 -15.01 -11.89
CA ARG A 33 -3.30 -15.81 -10.90
C ARG A 33 -2.96 -15.26 -9.51
N VAL A 34 -3.96 -14.86 -8.73
CA VAL A 34 -3.81 -14.27 -7.40
C VAL A 34 -4.03 -15.32 -6.31
N VAL A 35 -2.98 -15.59 -5.55
CA VAL A 35 -2.99 -16.46 -4.37
C VAL A 35 -2.97 -15.59 -3.13
N ALA A 36 -4.13 -15.45 -2.47
CA ALA A 36 -4.28 -14.58 -1.33
C ALA A 36 -4.10 -15.31 0.01
N VAL A 37 -3.42 -14.67 0.93
CA VAL A 37 -3.44 -14.98 2.37
C VAL A 37 -4.15 -13.86 3.08
N ALA A 38 -5.33 -14.15 3.62
CA ALA A 38 -6.19 -13.23 4.32
C ALA A 38 -6.05 -13.38 5.85
N HIS A 39 -5.96 -12.28 6.56
CA HIS A 39 -5.88 -12.30 8.02
C HIS A 39 -7.27 -12.21 8.65
N VAL A 40 -7.58 -13.20 9.50
CA VAL A 40 -8.87 -13.25 10.24
C VAL A 40 -9.05 -11.97 11.05
N ASN A 41 -10.22 -11.38 10.95
CA ASN A 41 -10.63 -10.11 11.58
C ASN A 41 -9.92 -8.84 11.06
N GLU A 42 -9.05 -8.91 10.05
CA GLU A 42 -8.43 -7.76 9.41
C GLU A 42 -8.88 -7.62 7.96
N THR A 43 -8.72 -8.67 7.18
CA THR A 43 -9.01 -8.66 5.74
C THR A 43 -10.51 -8.69 5.47
N LEU A 44 -10.95 -7.91 4.50
CA LEU A 44 -12.33 -7.90 4.04
C LEU A 44 -12.67 -9.22 3.35
N PRO A 45 -13.83 -9.86 3.70
CA PRO A 45 -14.22 -11.15 3.10
C PRO A 45 -14.41 -11.11 1.59
N GLU A 46 -14.68 -9.94 1.03
CA GLU A 46 -14.82 -9.71 -0.41
C GLU A 46 -13.57 -10.08 -1.20
N LEU A 47 -12.41 -10.19 -0.54
CA LEU A 47 -11.18 -10.65 -1.18
C LEU A 47 -11.31 -12.05 -1.80
N GLU A 48 -12.13 -12.94 -1.22
CA GLU A 48 -12.38 -14.26 -1.78
C GLU A 48 -12.98 -14.22 -3.19
N GLN A 49 -13.69 -13.15 -3.54
CA GLN A 49 -14.27 -12.97 -4.86
C GLN A 49 -13.27 -12.37 -5.86
N GLN A 50 -12.24 -11.71 -5.34
CA GLN A 50 -11.21 -11.03 -6.15
C GLN A 50 -9.95 -11.88 -6.35
N ALA A 51 -9.66 -12.81 -5.45
CA ALA A 51 -8.53 -13.75 -5.58
C ALA A 51 -8.96 -15.07 -6.24
N ASP A 52 -8.03 -15.77 -6.87
CA ASP A 52 -8.30 -17.09 -7.46
C ASP A 52 -8.36 -18.19 -6.39
N VAL A 53 -7.54 -18.04 -5.34
CA VAL A 53 -7.57 -18.88 -4.14
C VAL A 53 -7.22 -18.04 -2.91
N THR A 54 -7.83 -18.35 -1.77
CA THR A 54 -7.63 -17.62 -0.52
C THR A 54 -7.43 -18.58 0.64
N CYS A 55 -6.40 -18.30 1.45
CA CYS A 55 -6.16 -18.99 2.72
C CYS A 55 -6.30 -18.02 3.88
N TRP A 56 -7.20 -18.31 4.81
CA TRP A 56 -7.35 -17.54 6.03
C TRP A 56 -6.36 -17.99 7.09
N VAL A 57 -5.63 -17.03 7.65
CA VAL A 57 -4.65 -17.24 8.71
C VAL A 57 -4.87 -16.28 9.87
N LYS A 58 -4.38 -16.63 11.04
CA LYS A 58 -4.26 -15.71 12.16
C LYS A 58 -2.92 -14.96 12.07
N LEU A 59 -2.85 -13.77 12.67
CA LEU A 59 -1.59 -13.02 12.76
C LEU A 59 -0.52 -13.90 13.44
N GLY A 60 0.71 -13.86 12.90
CA GLY A 60 1.84 -14.62 13.40
C GLY A 60 2.04 -16.03 12.79
N GLN A 61 1.12 -16.53 11.98
CA GLN A 61 1.22 -17.85 11.34
C GLN A 61 2.09 -17.82 10.06
N LEU A 62 3.34 -17.34 10.18
CA LEU A 62 4.25 -17.17 9.05
C LEU A 62 4.61 -18.48 8.34
N GLY A 63 4.83 -19.55 9.10
CA GLY A 63 5.13 -20.86 8.52
C GLY A 63 3.97 -21.41 7.68
N ARG A 64 2.71 -21.13 8.10
CA ARG A 64 1.52 -21.49 7.33
C ARG A 64 1.42 -20.71 6.02
N ILE A 65 1.76 -19.41 6.04
CA ILE A 65 1.82 -18.56 4.84
C ILE A 65 2.84 -19.13 3.85
N ILE A 66 4.06 -19.37 4.30
CA ILE A 66 5.15 -19.92 3.48
C ILE A 66 4.76 -21.27 2.87
N LYS A 67 4.23 -22.17 3.69
CA LYS A 67 3.79 -23.49 3.23
C LYS A 67 2.72 -23.36 2.14
N TYR A 68 1.73 -22.51 2.35
CA TYR A 68 0.65 -22.29 1.40
C TYR A 68 1.16 -21.72 0.08
N PHE A 69 2.00 -20.69 0.12
CA PHE A 69 2.58 -20.09 -1.07
C PHE A 69 3.43 -21.10 -1.87
N ARG A 70 4.20 -21.93 -1.20
CA ARG A 70 4.96 -23.01 -1.87
C ARG A 70 4.06 -24.04 -2.55
N GLN A 71 2.97 -24.43 -1.90
CA GLN A 71 2.00 -25.38 -2.46
C GLN A 71 1.33 -24.81 -3.72
N GLU A 72 1.09 -23.51 -3.77
CA GLU A 72 0.47 -22.80 -4.88
C GLU A 72 1.49 -22.33 -5.94
N GLY A 73 2.79 -22.60 -5.76
CA GLY A 73 3.85 -22.22 -6.71
C GLY A 73 4.15 -20.73 -6.75
N VAL A 74 3.89 -20.00 -5.66
CA VAL A 74 4.14 -18.56 -5.55
C VAL A 74 5.62 -18.28 -5.40
N GLY A 75 6.21 -17.55 -6.35
CA GLY A 75 7.59 -17.08 -6.30
C GLY A 75 7.74 -15.58 -5.95
N GLU A 76 6.65 -14.83 -6.07
CA GLU A 76 6.60 -13.40 -5.78
C GLU A 76 5.37 -13.06 -4.94
N THR A 77 5.52 -12.17 -3.97
CA THR A 77 4.41 -11.72 -3.12
C THR A 77 4.46 -10.23 -2.84
N VAL A 78 3.31 -9.68 -2.46
CA VAL A 78 3.18 -8.30 -1.99
C VAL A 78 2.51 -8.27 -0.62
N PHE A 79 2.78 -7.22 0.15
CA PHE A 79 1.97 -6.83 1.29
C PHE A 79 0.99 -5.75 0.85
N ALA A 80 -0.30 -5.91 1.14
CA ALA A 80 -1.29 -4.90 0.86
C ALA A 80 -2.29 -4.76 2.01
N GLY A 81 -2.65 -3.53 2.33
CA GLY A 81 -3.56 -3.21 3.43
C GLY A 81 -2.85 -2.97 4.77
N THR A 82 -3.64 -2.74 5.79
CA THR A 82 -3.18 -2.40 7.14
C THR A 82 -3.40 -3.54 8.12
N ILE A 83 -2.59 -3.62 9.15
CA ILE A 83 -2.83 -4.48 10.32
C ILE A 83 -3.03 -3.57 11.52
N THR A 84 -4.11 -3.82 12.29
CA THR A 84 -4.44 -3.04 13.47
C THR A 84 -3.40 -3.25 14.56
N LYS A 85 -2.70 -2.17 14.98
CA LYS A 85 -1.59 -2.24 15.95
C LYS A 85 -1.96 -2.96 17.24
N THR A 86 -3.14 -2.69 17.79
CA THR A 86 -3.60 -3.33 19.02
C THR A 86 -3.70 -4.84 18.89
N ARG A 87 -4.01 -5.36 17.71
CA ARG A 87 -4.11 -6.81 17.45
C ARG A 87 -2.75 -7.49 17.33
N ILE A 88 -1.72 -6.76 16.90
CA ILE A 88 -0.34 -7.28 16.89
C ILE A 88 0.10 -7.67 18.31
N PHE A 89 -0.44 -7.02 19.34
CA PHE A 89 -0.07 -7.30 20.73
C PHE A 89 -0.99 -8.29 21.46
N HIS A 90 -2.24 -8.46 20.98
CA HIS A 90 -3.24 -9.25 21.72
C HIS A 90 -3.70 -10.53 21.01
N ASP A 91 -3.74 -10.53 19.66
CA ASP A 91 -4.37 -11.59 18.88
C ASP A 91 -3.35 -12.46 18.09
N VAL A 92 -2.04 -12.27 18.32
CA VAL A 92 -1.00 -13.02 17.61
C VAL A 92 -0.92 -14.43 18.14
N LEU A 93 -1.12 -15.41 17.27
CA LEU A 93 -0.92 -16.82 17.54
C LEU A 93 0.23 -17.32 16.67
N PRO A 94 1.51 -17.08 17.08
CA PRO A 94 2.66 -17.42 16.25
C PRO A 94 2.77 -18.94 16.12
N ASP A 95 3.04 -19.40 14.90
CA ASP A 95 3.57 -20.73 14.68
C ASP A 95 5.08 -20.76 14.98
N PHE A 96 5.73 -21.89 14.80
CA PHE A 96 7.15 -22.05 15.13
C PHE A 96 8.06 -21.01 14.42
N LYS A 97 7.78 -20.71 13.15
CA LYS A 97 8.53 -19.69 12.40
C LYS A 97 8.19 -18.28 12.86
N GLY A 98 6.92 -18.01 13.12
CA GLY A 98 6.47 -16.74 13.70
C GLY A 98 7.10 -16.50 15.09
N LEU A 99 7.19 -17.51 15.92
CA LEU A 99 7.81 -17.42 17.25
C LEU A 99 9.32 -17.15 17.16
N THR A 100 10.01 -17.81 16.22
CA THR A 100 11.45 -17.59 15.99
C THR A 100 11.71 -16.15 15.51
N LEU A 101 10.84 -15.63 14.64
CA LEU A 101 10.91 -14.26 14.19
C LEU A 101 10.65 -13.27 15.32
N TRP A 102 9.59 -13.51 16.10
CA TRP A 102 9.19 -12.66 17.22
C TRP A 102 10.30 -12.44 18.25
N ASN A 103 11.09 -13.46 18.52
CA ASN A 103 12.23 -13.39 19.44
C ASN A 103 13.44 -12.60 18.91
N LYS A 104 13.47 -12.29 17.63
CA LYS A 104 14.58 -11.59 16.96
C LYS A 104 14.33 -10.10 16.73
N ILE A 105 13.10 -9.62 16.88
CA ILE A 105 12.68 -8.27 16.46
C ILE A 105 12.44 -7.38 17.67
N ASP A 106 12.92 -6.14 17.61
CA ASP A 106 12.43 -5.07 18.48
C ASP A 106 11.04 -4.64 18.00
N ILE A 107 10.01 -5.16 18.67
CA ILE A 107 8.57 -5.07 18.30
C ILE A 107 8.03 -3.62 18.31
N ARG A 108 8.85 -2.66 18.69
CA ARG A 108 8.43 -1.26 18.83
C ARG A 108 8.32 -0.51 17.49
N LEU A 109 8.86 -1.08 16.41
CA LEU A 109 8.90 -0.47 15.10
C LEU A 109 8.12 -1.33 14.09
N ASP A 110 7.00 -0.83 13.58
CA ASP A 110 6.16 -1.52 12.59
C ASP A 110 6.95 -1.97 11.35
N ASP A 111 7.86 -1.12 10.90
CA ASP A 111 8.72 -1.36 9.76
C ASP A 111 9.71 -2.51 9.99
N ALA A 112 10.19 -2.70 11.24
CA ALA A 112 11.07 -3.80 11.58
C ALA A 112 10.37 -5.17 11.47
N ILE A 113 9.09 -5.25 11.83
CA ILE A 113 8.28 -6.48 11.70
C ILE A 113 8.10 -6.84 10.23
N LEU A 114 7.68 -5.87 9.42
CA LEU A 114 7.46 -6.10 7.98
C LEU A 114 8.74 -6.48 7.25
N ARG A 115 9.87 -5.84 7.54
CA ARG A 115 11.18 -6.19 6.98
C ARG A 115 11.61 -7.61 7.37
N ALA A 116 11.42 -7.99 8.61
CA ALA A 116 11.81 -9.31 9.08
C ALA A 116 10.92 -10.43 8.48
N VAL A 117 9.62 -10.16 8.30
CA VAL A 117 8.71 -11.05 7.56
C VAL A 117 9.14 -11.16 6.10
N ALA A 118 9.44 -10.03 5.45
CA ALA A 118 9.92 -10.00 4.06
C ALA A 118 11.22 -10.80 3.91
N GLN A 119 12.21 -10.55 4.75
CA GLN A 119 13.47 -11.30 4.74
C GLN A 119 13.24 -12.80 4.91
N THR A 120 12.36 -13.21 5.84
CA THR A 120 12.06 -14.65 6.04
C THR A 120 11.40 -15.26 4.80
N LEU A 121 10.53 -14.53 4.10
CA LEU A 121 9.92 -14.99 2.84
C LEU A 121 10.98 -15.13 1.74
N GLU A 122 11.90 -14.18 1.63
CA GLU A 122 13.00 -14.20 0.66
C GLU A 122 13.99 -15.34 0.92
N GLU A 123 14.33 -15.62 2.17
CA GLU A 123 15.13 -16.79 2.58
C GLU A 123 14.45 -18.12 2.18
N GLU A 124 13.13 -18.13 2.07
CA GLU A 124 12.32 -19.27 1.64
C GLU A 124 12.05 -19.30 0.12
N GLY A 125 12.68 -18.37 -0.64
CA GLY A 125 12.58 -18.28 -2.10
C GLY A 125 11.34 -17.56 -2.61
N ILE A 126 10.62 -16.81 -1.76
CA ILE A 126 9.44 -16.01 -2.13
C ILE A 126 9.84 -14.54 -2.09
N ARG A 127 10.05 -13.94 -3.25
CA ARG A 127 10.49 -12.54 -3.38
C ARG A 127 9.36 -11.57 -3.02
N VAL A 128 9.65 -10.60 -2.16
CA VAL A 128 8.71 -9.52 -1.85
C VAL A 128 8.92 -8.37 -2.83
N ILE A 129 7.84 -7.98 -3.54
CA ILE A 129 7.85 -6.90 -4.52
C ILE A 129 6.94 -5.76 -4.09
N ALA A 130 7.08 -4.60 -4.73
CA ALA A 130 6.28 -3.43 -4.43
C ALA A 130 4.79 -3.69 -4.68
N SER A 131 3.94 -3.37 -3.70
CA SER A 131 2.48 -3.53 -3.81
C SER A 131 1.84 -2.62 -4.87
N THR A 132 2.58 -1.64 -5.37
CA THR A 132 2.14 -0.70 -6.42
C THR A 132 2.40 -1.21 -7.84
N CYS A 133 3.08 -2.36 -8.02
CA CYS A 133 3.54 -2.86 -9.32
C CYS A 133 2.45 -3.06 -10.39
N TYR A 134 1.18 -3.13 -9.97
CA TYR A 134 0.02 -3.23 -10.87
C TYR A 134 -0.94 -2.03 -10.75
N LEU A 135 -0.60 -1.01 -9.96
CA LEU A 135 -1.51 0.05 -9.53
C LEU A 135 -1.08 1.44 -10.03
N ASP A 136 -0.37 1.51 -11.17
CA ASP A 136 0.11 2.77 -11.74
C ASP A 136 -1.01 3.81 -11.91
N HIS A 137 -2.22 3.35 -12.21
CA HIS A 137 -3.40 4.19 -12.38
C HIS A 137 -3.93 4.81 -11.07
N LEU A 138 -3.50 4.30 -9.91
CA LEU A 138 -3.86 4.82 -8.59
C LEU A 138 -2.87 5.86 -8.06
N PHE A 139 -1.74 6.07 -8.72
CA PHE A 139 -0.86 7.16 -8.33
C PHE A 139 -1.58 8.51 -8.44
N PHE A 140 -1.25 9.38 -7.50
CA PHE A 140 -1.82 10.72 -7.48
C PHE A 140 -1.38 11.47 -8.74
N PRO A 141 -2.32 11.92 -9.60
CA PRO A 141 -1.96 12.53 -10.87
C PRO A 141 -1.41 13.94 -10.66
N GLN A 142 -0.49 14.35 -11.52
CA GLN A 142 -0.03 15.71 -11.59
C GLN A 142 -1.13 16.65 -12.11
N GLY A 143 -1.14 17.88 -11.65
CA GLY A 143 -2.04 18.94 -12.10
C GLY A 143 -3.17 19.27 -11.15
N LEU A 144 -3.94 20.26 -11.51
CA LEU A 144 -5.09 20.73 -10.74
C LEU A 144 -6.24 19.73 -10.87
N LEU A 145 -6.72 19.20 -9.75
CA LEU A 145 -7.82 18.23 -9.72
C LEU A 145 -9.15 18.85 -9.32
N SER A 146 -9.15 19.86 -8.47
CA SER A 146 -10.37 20.57 -8.05
C SER A 146 -10.74 21.67 -9.06
N ARG A 147 -12.02 22.09 -9.05
CA ARG A 147 -12.50 23.22 -9.87
C ARG A 147 -11.88 24.55 -9.45
N LYS A 148 -11.65 24.72 -8.16
CA LYS A 148 -11.07 25.94 -7.61
C LYS A 148 -9.58 25.98 -7.92
N LYS A 149 -9.14 27.02 -8.61
CA LYS A 149 -7.72 27.31 -8.84
C LYS A 149 -7.08 27.93 -7.59
N PRO A 150 -5.83 27.62 -7.29
CA PRO A 150 -5.11 28.25 -6.18
C PRO A 150 -4.87 29.73 -6.47
N SER A 151 -5.04 30.57 -5.47
CA SER A 151 -4.56 31.96 -5.50
C SER A 151 -3.04 32.01 -5.34
N THR A 152 -2.43 33.17 -5.60
CA THR A 152 -0.98 33.37 -5.39
C THR A 152 -0.55 33.00 -3.98
N ALA A 153 -1.29 33.49 -2.96
CA ALA A 153 -1.02 33.16 -1.56
C ALA A 153 -1.15 31.64 -1.28
N GLN A 154 -2.15 30.99 -1.87
CA GLN A 154 -2.30 29.53 -1.73
C GLN A 154 -1.17 28.76 -2.43
N MET A 155 -0.66 29.25 -3.56
CA MET A 155 0.51 28.66 -4.22
C MET A 155 1.78 28.78 -3.37
N GLU A 156 1.94 29.88 -2.64
CA GLU A 156 3.04 30.04 -1.68
C GLU A 156 2.91 29.04 -0.51
N ASP A 157 1.70 28.91 0.04
CA ASP A 157 1.40 27.94 1.09
C ASP A 157 1.64 26.49 0.60
N ILE A 158 1.28 26.17 -0.64
CA ILE A 158 1.51 24.86 -1.26
C ILE A 158 3.01 24.59 -1.40
N ARG A 159 3.80 25.52 -1.89
CA ARG A 159 5.25 25.36 -2.00
C ARG A 159 5.91 25.15 -0.64
N PHE A 160 5.48 25.91 0.34
CA PHE A 160 5.94 25.71 1.74
C PHE A 160 5.55 24.33 2.25
N GLY A 161 4.28 23.94 2.10
CA GLY A 161 3.75 22.64 2.51
C GLY A 161 4.43 21.47 1.82
N TRP A 162 4.85 21.62 0.56
CA TRP A 162 5.57 20.60 -0.20
C TRP A 162 6.86 20.16 0.48
N SER A 163 7.69 21.13 0.88
CA SER A 163 8.96 20.84 1.56
C SER A 163 8.73 20.10 2.88
N ILE A 164 7.68 20.45 3.62
CA ILE A 164 7.29 19.79 4.87
C ILE A 164 6.77 18.39 4.59
N ALA A 165 5.89 18.23 3.60
CA ALA A 165 5.31 16.93 3.24
C ALA A 165 6.41 15.93 2.84
N ARG A 166 7.41 16.38 2.08
CA ARG A 166 8.58 15.55 1.72
C ARG A 166 9.44 15.19 2.93
N ALA A 167 9.63 16.11 3.86
CA ALA A 167 10.37 15.83 5.09
C ALA A 167 9.62 14.80 5.96
N VAL A 168 8.32 14.97 6.12
CA VAL A 168 7.42 14.05 6.85
C VAL A 168 7.41 12.67 6.20
N GLY A 169 7.34 12.59 4.87
CA GLY A 169 7.42 11.33 4.12
C GLY A 169 8.77 10.62 4.28
N ARG A 170 9.89 11.36 4.25
CA ARG A 170 11.22 10.78 4.50
C ARG A 170 11.41 10.24 5.92
N LEU A 171 10.70 10.82 6.89
CA LEU A 171 10.70 10.37 8.28
C LEU A 171 9.68 9.23 8.53
N ASP A 172 8.92 8.84 7.51
CA ASP A 172 7.86 7.82 7.59
C ASP A 172 6.79 8.10 8.68
N ILE A 173 6.53 9.39 8.95
CA ILE A 173 5.55 9.83 9.96
C ILE A 173 4.25 10.37 9.35
N GLY A 174 4.14 10.38 8.02
CA GLY A 174 2.95 10.81 7.28
C GLY A 174 3.24 11.09 5.81
N GLN A 175 2.17 11.29 5.03
CA GLN A 175 2.23 11.49 3.57
C GLN A 175 1.38 12.70 3.11
N CYS A 176 0.73 13.39 4.04
CA CYS A 176 -0.15 14.50 3.74
C CYS A 176 0.08 15.64 4.74
N VAL A 177 0.12 16.86 4.24
CA VAL A 177 0.25 18.06 5.06
C VAL A 177 -0.89 19.01 4.68
N VAL A 178 -1.66 19.42 5.68
CA VAL A 178 -2.65 20.49 5.52
C VAL A 178 -1.97 21.80 5.89
N VAL A 179 -1.83 22.70 4.92
CA VAL A 179 -1.15 23.97 5.11
C VAL A 179 -2.19 25.07 5.23
N ARG A 180 -2.23 25.70 6.41
CA ARG A 180 -3.04 26.83 6.79
C ARG A 180 -4.57 26.69 6.66
N ASP A 181 -5.29 27.40 7.47
CA ASP A 181 -6.71 27.48 7.82
C ASP A 181 -7.76 27.08 6.78
N ARG A 182 -7.42 26.87 5.55
CA ARG A 182 -8.43 26.82 4.53
C ARG A 182 -8.09 25.93 3.38
N SER A 183 -8.04 24.65 3.68
CA SER A 183 -8.46 23.83 2.58
C SER A 183 -7.48 23.68 1.41
N VAL A 184 -6.17 23.83 1.63
CA VAL A 184 -5.16 23.40 0.65
C VAL A 184 -4.61 22.06 1.07
N LEU A 185 -4.86 21.04 0.27
CA LEU A 185 -4.28 19.71 0.45
C LEU A 185 -3.20 19.53 -0.64
N ALA A 186 -1.95 19.51 -0.22
CA ALA A 186 -0.84 19.15 -1.10
C ALA A 186 -0.51 17.67 -0.91
N VAL A 187 -0.44 16.92 -2.00
CA VAL A 187 -0.08 15.50 -2.01
C VAL A 187 1.03 15.31 -3.05
N GLU A 188 2.05 14.54 -2.72
CA GLU A 188 3.16 14.25 -3.62
C GLU A 188 2.67 13.41 -4.81
N ALA A 189 2.76 13.95 -6.02
CA ALA A 189 2.34 13.25 -7.23
C ALA A 189 3.30 12.09 -7.54
N GLY A 190 2.74 10.95 -7.94
CA GLY A 190 3.50 9.76 -8.31
C GLY A 190 4.00 8.91 -7.13
N GLN A 191 3.88 9.38 -5.90
CA GLN A 191 4.30 8.66 -4.69
C GLN A 191 3.10 8.20 -3.85
N SER A 192 2.01 8.98 -3.84
CA SER A 192 0.80 8.66 -3.08
C SER A 192 -0.26 8.03 -3.97
N LEU A 193 -1.00 7.07 -3.41
CA LEU A 193 -2.12 6.42 -4.07
C LEU A 193 -3.44 7.14 -3.77
N LEU A 194 -4.27 7.24 -4.79
CA LEU A 194 -5.59 7.87 -4.71
C LEU A 194 -6.67 6.83 -5.05
N PHE A 195 -7.28 6.22 -4.05
CA PHE A 195 -8.24 5.12 -4.23
C PHE A 195 -9.58 5.56 -4.82
N ASP A 196 -10.11 6.70 -4.39
CA ASP A 196 -11.37 7.27 -4.91
C ASP A 196 -11.19 8.73 -5.30
N ARG A 197 -10.58 8.93 -6.47
CA ARG A 197 -10.36 10.28 -7.05
C ARG A 197 -11.67 11.05 -7.18
N THR A 198 -12.73 10.39 -7.65
CA THR A 198 -14.01 11.05 -7.93
C THR A 198 -14.68 11.56 -6.65
N ALA A 199 -14.73 10.74 -5.61
CA ALA A 199 -15.30 11.15 -4.32
C ALA A 199 -14.48 12.25 -3.68
N MET A 200 -13.14 12.14 -3.70
CA MET A 200 -12.23 13.13 -3.14
C MET A 200 -12.38 14.50 -3.83
N VAL A 201 -12.37 14.53 -5.17
CA VAL A 201 -12.53 15.78 -5.94
C VAL A 201 -13.92 16.40 -5.70
N ARG A 202 -14.99 15.59 -5.66
CA ARG A 202 -16.33 16.09 -5.33
C ARG A 202 -16.40 16.68 -3.93
N ALA A 203 -15.75 16.07 -2.95
CA ALA A 203 -15.71 16.57 -1.58
C ALA A 203 -14.94 17.89 -1.51
N ALA A 204 -13.78 17.98 -2.17
CA ALA A 204 -12.96 19.17 -2.27
C ALA A 204 -13.74 20.34 -2.92
N ASP A 205 -14.40 20.08 -4.04
CA ASP A 205 -15.21 21.10 -4.75
C ASP A 205 -16.36 21.63 -3.89
N ARG A 206 -17.05 20.76 -3.14
CA ARG A 206 -18.12 21.18 -2.21
C ARG A 206 -17.60 22.03 -1.06
N ALA A 207 -16.41 21.70 -0.56
CA ALA A 207 -15.78 22.40 0.57
C ALA A 207 -14.98 23.66 0.13
N GLY A 208 -14.88 23.92 -1.18
CA GLY A 208 -14.03 25.00 -1.72
C GLY A 208 -12.54 24.78 -1.50
N ILE A 209 -12.13 23.49 -1.40
CA ILE A 209 -10.75 23.06 -1.20
C ILE A 209 -10.01 23.00 -2.55
N VAL A 210 -8.76 23.47 -2.55
CA VAL A 210 -7.85 23.27 -3.68
C VAL A 210 -7.12 21.94 -3.50
N VAL A 211 -7.18 21.09 -4.52
CA VAL A 211 -6.42 19.83 -4.58
C VAL A 211 -5.57 19.87 -5.85
N ILE A 212 -4.26 19.73 -5.66
CA ILE A 212 -3.29 19.79 -6.75
C ILE A 212 -2.21 18.73 -6.54
N GLY A 213 -1.88 18.01 -7.59
CA GLY A 213 -0.71 17.12 -7.63
C GLY A 213 0.50 17.88 -8.17
N LEU A 214 1.61 17.78 -7.47
CA LEU A 214 2.87 18.40 -7.86
C LEU A 214 3.93 17.36 -8.11
N CYS A 215 4.82 17.64 -9.04
CA CYS A 215 6.08 16.95 -9.22
C CYS A 215 7.22 17.94 -9.06
N GLU A 216 8.35 17.48 -8.56
CA GLU A 216 9.57 18.25 -8.46
C GLU A 216 10.58 17.69 -9.46
N ASP A 217 11.21 18.58 -10.24
CA ASP A 217 12.29 18.21 -11.16
C ASP A 217 13.64 18.04 -10.43
N ASP A 218 14.66 17.61 -11.16
CA ASP A 218 16.02 17.40 -10.62
C ASP A 218 16.68 18.71 -10.10
N GLN A 219 16.12 19.87 -10.43
CA GLN A 219 16.57 21.18 -9.98
C GLN A 219 15.78 21.71 -8.78
N GLY A 220 14.81 20.94 -8.26
CA GLY A 220 13.97 21.33 -7.14
C GLY A 220 12.82 22.28 -7.52
N THR A 221 12.49 22.40 -8.81
CA THR A 221 11.38 23.23 -9.26
C THR A 221 10.07 22.42 -9.24
N LEU A 222 9.02 23.01 -8.68
CA LEU A 222 7.69 22.39 -8.61
C LEU A 222 6.88 22.66 -9.87
N HIS A 223 6.35 21.59 -10.44
CA HIS A 223 5.45 21.61 -11.60
C HIS A 223 4.09 21.03 -11.24
N SER A 224 3.01 21.64 -11.76
CA SER A 224 1.61 21.19 -11.62
C SER A 224 1.05 20.65 -12.93
#